data_76a2a9507bb82f51ba349dd7f647ba8b
#
_entry.id   76a2a9507bb82f51ba349dd7f647ba8b
#
_cell.length_a   1.000
_cell.length_b   1.000
_cell.length_c   1.000
_cell.angle_alpha   90.00
_cell.angle_beta   90.00
_cell.angle_gamma   90.00
#
_symmetry.space_group_name_H-M   'P 1'
#
loop_
_entity.id
_entity.type
_entity.pdbx_description
1 polymer ?
#
loop_
_entity_poly.entity_id
_entity_poly.type
_entity_poly.pdbx_seq_one_letter_code
_entity_poly.pdbx_strand_id
1 'polypeptide(L)'
;MFVRFKGWLAAFFCTLWVKSLRVKLRLPEGYGPGVVGSWHQDLLASCAAFRGIGMHILVSESSDGDLFARVAGRLGYKVTRGSDSHGALNVRHLVGTLREGGFVGMALDGPRGPALQVKPGSLWLAEKSGRPLWLTIVRYGRHIRLKSWDNFVVPFPLTSIDIEIKYFCQKDESTQFGKKE
;
A
#
# COMPACT_ATOMS: atom_id res chain seq x y z
N MET A 1 13.31 27.84 0.02
CA MET A 1 14.45 26.93 0.24
C MET A 1 14.25 26.08 1.52
N PHE A 2 13.93 26.67 2.67
CA PHE A 2 13.75 25.98 3.97
C PHE A 2 12.66 24.88 4.01
N VAL A 3 11.53 25.06 3.34
CA VAL A 3 10.42 24.08 3.35
C VAL A 3 10.81 22.79 2.60
N ARG A 4 11.56 22.91 1.49
CA ARG A 4 12.03 21.74 0.73
C ARG A 4 13.08 20.93 1.50
N PHE A 5 13.90 21.58 2.31
CA PHE A 5 14.92 20.94 3.14
C PHE A 5 14.29 20.16 4.30
N LYS A 6 13.29 20.74 4.98
CA LYS A 6 12.52 20.03 6.04
C LYS A 6 11.83 18.77 5.50
N GLY A 7 11.23 18.84 4.32
CA GLY A 7 10.60 17.68 3.68
C GLY A 7 11.59 16.59 3.25
N TRP A 8 12.83 16.97 2.90
CA TRP A 8 13.89 16.01 2.57
C TRP A 8 14.39 15.26 3.81
N LEU A 9 14.63 15.96 4.91
CA LEU A 9 15.01 15.38 6.19
C LEU A 9 13.93 14.45 6.75
N ALA A 10 12.66 14.89 6.72
CA ALA A 10 11.53 14.05 7.14
C ALA A 10 11.48 12.75 6.32
N ALA A 11 11.59 12.84 5.00
CA ALA A 11 11.61 11.66 4.14
C ALA A 11 12.81 10.75 4.42
N PHE A 12 13.98 11.29 4.75
CA PHE A 12 15.15 10.51 5.13
C PHE A 12 14.91 9.71 6.41
N PHE A 13 14.46 10.37 7.48
CA PHE A 13 14.17 9.69 8.76
C PHE A 13 13.04 8.68 8.62
N CYS A 14 11.96 9.01 7.91
CA CYS A 14 10.89 8.05 7.61
C CYS A 14 11.41 6.82 6.84
N THR A 15 12.31 7.03 5.87
CA THR A 15 12.92 5.92 5.12
C THR A 15 13.75 5.01 6.03
N LEU A 16 14.57 5.58 6.92
CA LEU A 16 15.34 4.82 7.89
C LEU A 16 14.44 4.06 8.85
N TRP A 17 13.39 4.70 9.32
CA TRP A 17 12.39 4.08 10.17
C TRP A 17 11.74 2.88 9.49
N VAL A 18 11.18 3.05 8.29
CA VAL A 18 10.57 1.95 7.53
C VAL A 18 11.57 0.82 7.27
N LYS A 19 12.83 1.15 6.96
CA LYS A 19 13.90 0.15 6.78
C LYS A 19 14.25 -0.61 8.07
N SER A 20 14.04 -0.02 9.24
CA SER A 20 14.30 -0.68 10.53
C SER A 20 13.25 -1.73 10.89
N LEU A 21 12.09 -1.74 10.25
CA LEU A 21 11.03 -2.69 10.53
C LEU A 21 11.41 -4.11 10.10
N ARG A 22 11.16 -5.07 10.97
CA ARG A 22 11.47 -6.50 10.75
C ARG A 22 10.24 -7.19 10.19
N VAL A 23 10.16 -7.27 8.88
CA VAL A 23 8.99 -7.85 8.19
C VAL A 23 9.23 -9.33 7.94
N LYS A 24 8.27 -10.15 8.37
CA LYS A 24 8.12 -11.54 7.97
C LYS A 24 6.95 -11.64 6.98
N LEU A 25 7.26 -11.97 5.74
CA LEU A 25 6.28 -12.08 4.66
C LEU A 25 5.96 -13.55 4.41
N ARG A 26 4.67 -13.89 4.40
CA ARG A 26 4.16 -15.21 4.07
C ARG A 26 3.39 -15.11 2.75
N LEU A 27 3.90 -15.79 1.75
CA LEU A 27 3.34 -15.82 0.40
C LEU A 27 2.52 -17.09 0.20
N PRO A 28 1.34 -17.02 -0.43
CA PRO A 28 0.59 -18.21 -0.81
C PRO A 28 1.24 -18.91 -2.00
N GLU A 29 0.87 -20.17 -2.20
CA GLU A 29 1.21 -20.87 -3.43
C GLU A 29 0.68 -20.13 -4.66
N GLY A 30 1.48 -20.05 -5.72
CA GLY A 30 1.12 -19.34 -6.94
C GLY A 30 1.21 -17.81 -6.83
N TYR A 31 1.78 -17.25 -5.74
CA TYR A 31 1.99 -15.80 -5.66
C TYR A 31 2.89 -15.31 -6.79
N GLY A 32 2.41 -14.28 -7.48
CA GLY A 32 3.11 -13.69 -8.63
C GLY A 32 2.58 -12.30 -8.96
N PRO A 33 3.00 -11.77 -10.11
CA PRO A 33 2.61 -10.43 -10.58
C PRO A 33 1.11 -10.18 -10.50
N GLY A 34 0.75 -9.02 -9.97
CA GLY A 34 -0.66 -8.68 -9.75
C GLY A 34 -0.85 -7.40 -8.97
N VAL A 35 -2.08 -7.12 -8.62
CA VAL A 35 -2.45 -6.01 -7.73
C VAL A 35 -2.24 -6.46 -6.30
N VAL A 36 -1.45 -5.71 -5.53
CA VAL A 36 -1.26 -5.94 -4.08
C VAL A 36 -2.06 -4.89 -3.33
N GLY A 37 -3.16 -5.32 -2.76
CA GLY A 37 -4.06 -4.49 -1.98
C GLY A 37 -3.71 -4.51 -0.51
N SER A 38 -3.63 -3.33 0.08
CA SER A 38 -3.47 -3.12 1.53
C SER A 38 -4.56 -2.19 2.02
N TRP A 39 -4.91 -2.27 3.29
CA TRP A 39 -5.73 -1.22 3.88
C TRP A 39 -4.90 0.04 4.07
N HIS A 40 -5.53 1.21 3.98
CA HIS A 40 -4.83 2.48 4.14
C HIS A 40 -4.12 2.58 5.50
N GLN A 41 -4.73 2.04 6.55
CA GLN A 41 -4.13 1.93 7.89
C GLN A 41 -2.78 1.20 7.90
N ASP A 42 -2.53 0.28 6.96
CA ASP A 42 -1.38 -0.64 6.93
C ASP A 42 -0.29 -0.24 5.92
N LEU A 43 -0.37 0.97 5.35
CA LEU A 43 0.54 1.42 4.29
C LEU A 43 2.03 1.39 4.70
N LEU A 44 2.37 1.73 5.96
CA LEU A 44 3.77 1.69 6.41
C LEU A 44 4.32 0.27 6.44
N ALA A 45 3.53 -0.70 6.89
CA ALA A 45 3.91 -2.10 6.90
C ALA A 45 4.09 -2.64 5.46
N SER A 46 3.15 -2.31 4.57
CA SER A 46 3.22 -2.69 3.16
C SER A 46 4.42 -2.06 2.46
N CYS A 47 4.72 -0.79 2.73
CA CYS A 47 5.93 -0.14 2.23
C CYS A 47 7.21 -0.82 2.70
N ALA A 48 7.24 -1.33 3.91
CA ALA A 48 8.39 -2.07 4.42
C ALA A 48 8.51 -3.46 3.76
N ALA A 49 7.39 -4.13 3.49
CA ALA A 49 7.35 -5.49 2.96
C ALA A 49 7.80 -5.59 1.50
N PHE A 50 7.35 -4.67 0.67
CA PHE A 50 7.54 -4.73 -0.79
C PHE A 50 8.62 -3.77 -1.30
N ARG A 51 9.50 -3.28 -0.40
CA ARG A 51 10.63 -2.44 -0.80
C ARG A 51 11.60 -3.18 -1.74
N GLY A 52 12.14 -2.49 -2.70
CA GLY A 52 13.18 -3.01 -3.60
C GLY A 52 12.70 -3.89 -4.75
N ILE A 53 11.40 -4.21 -4.84
CA ILE A 53 10.87 -5.05 -5.93
C ILE A 53 10.39 -4.25 -7.16
N GLY A 54 10.52 -2.91 -7.13
CA GLY A 54 10.09 -2.07 -8.24
C GLY A 54 8.57 -1.99 -8.42
N MET A 55 7.79 -2.24 -7.36
CA MET A 55 6.33 -2.17 -7.37
C MET A 55 5.86 -0.76 -7.76
N HIS A 56 4.90 -0.66 -8.69
CA HIS A 56 4.25 0.60 -9.02
C HIS A 56 3.18 0.93 -7.98
N ILE A 57 3.12 2.17 -7.54
CA ILE A 57 2.08 2.65 -6.62
C ILE A 57 1.47 3.95 -7.14
N LEU A 58 0.17 4.10 -6.91
CA LEU A 58 -0.56 5.34 -7.16
C LEU A 58 -0.63 6.16 -5.88
N VAL A 59 -0.15 7.40 -5.94
CA VAL A 59 -0.11 8.31 -4.79
C VAL A 59 -0.86 9.59 -5.11
N SER A 60 -1.72 10.05 -4.20
CA SER A 60 -2.50 11.27 -4.37
C SER A 60 -1.63 12.52 -4.48
N GLU A 61 -2.13 13.55 -5.21
CA GLU A 61 -1.51 14.87 -5.35
C GLU A 61 -1.81 15.76 -4.13
N SER A 62 -1.47 15.28 -2.93
CA SER A 62 -1.61 16.00 -1.66
C SER A 62 -0.25 16.21 -1.01
N SER A 63 -0.17 17.11 -0.02
CA SER A 63 1.06 17.34 0.75
C SER A 63 1.58 16.08 1.45
N ASP A 64 0.67 15.27 1.99
CA ASP A 64 1.00 13.99 2.62
C ASP A 64 1.46 12.97 1.57
N GLY A 65 0.80 12.97 0.40
CA GLY A 65 1.22 12.21 -0.76
C GLY A 65 2.62 12.59 -1.26
N ASP A 66 3.03 13.86 -1.15
CA ASP A 66 4.38 14.28 -1.53
C ASP A 66 5.45 13.67 -0.62
N LEU A 67 5.22 13.67 0.69
CA LEU A 67 6.13 13.01 1.64
C LEU A 67 6.18 11.51 1.38
N PHE A 68 5.01 10.88 1.24
CA PHE A 68 4.89 9.45 0.96
C PHE A 68 5.60 9.05 -0.35
N ALA A 69 5.41 9.81 -1.42
CA ALA A 69 6.06 9.58 -2.71
C ALA A 69 7.59 9.64 -2.61
N ARG A 70 8.13 10.57 -1.84
CA ARG A 70 9.59 10.68 -1.59
C ARG A 70 10.14 9.47 -0.83
N VAL A 71 9.42 9.03 0.22
CA VAL A 71 9.78 7.84 1.00
C VAL A 71 9.73 6.61 0.12
N ALA A 72 8.62 6.40 -0.59
CA ALA A 72 8.42 5.26 -1.47
C ALA A 72 9.46 5.17 -2.58
N GLY A 73 9.80 6.28 -3.24
CA GLY A 73 10.87 6.32 -4.25
C GLY A 73 12.23 5.87 -3.68
N ARG A 74 12.56 6.27 -2.43
CA ARG A 74 13.79 5.84 -1.74
C ARG A 74 13.76 4.37 -1.30
N LEU A 75 12.59 3.80 -1.19
CA LEU A 75 12.38 2.38 -0.91
C LEU A 75 12.33 1.52 -2.18
N GLY A 76 12.49 2.12 -3.37
CA GLY A 76 12.55 1.42 -4.65
C GLY A 76 11.21 1.22 -5.34
N TYR A 77 10.17 1.97 -4.92
CA TYR A 77 8.88 1.99 -5.60
C TYR A 77 8.90 2.91 -6.83
N LYS A 78 8.13 2.55 -7.84
CA LYS A 78 7.82 3.40 -8.98
C LYS A 78 6.52 4.15 -8.68
N VAL A 79 6.63 5.47 -8.49
CA VAL A 79 5.50 6.29 -8.04
C VAL A 79 4.82 6.96 -9.23
N THR A 80 3.53 6.70 -9.40
CA THR A 80 2.64 7.41 -10.30
C THR A 80 1.78 8.37 -9.48
N ARG A 81 1.77 9.65 -9.85
CA ARG A 81 0.91 10.65 -9.20
C ARG A 81 -0.45 10.66 -9.89
N GLY A 82 -1.51 10.78 -9.13
CA GLY A 82 -2.84 10.84 -9.68
C GLY A 82 -3.82 11.55 -8.76
N SER A 83 -4.70 12.35 -9.37
CA SER A 83 -5.89 12.91 -8.72
C SER A 83 -7.14 12.20 -9.24
N ASP A 84 -8.26 12.34 -8.53
CA ASP A 84 -9.56 11.79 -8.94
C ASP A 84 -9.99 12.28 -10.34
N SER A 85 -9.50 13.46 -10.78
CA SER A 85 -9.81 14.07 -12.07
C SER A 85 -8.98 13.55 -13.25
N HIS A 86 -7.78 13.01 -13.01
CA HIS A 86 -6.89 12.46 -14.06
C HIS A 86 -6.67 10.96 -13.90
N GLY A 87 -7.45 10.30 -13.03
CA GLY A 87 -7.28 8.91 -12.64
C GLY A 87 -7.33 7.92 -13.80
N ALA A 88 -8.15 8.17 -14.83
CA ALA A 88 -8.35 7.21 -15.93
C ALA A 88 -7.08 6.96 -16.77
N LEU A 89 -6.26 7.98 -17.03
CA LEU A 89 -5.00 7.81 -17.79
C LEU A 89 -3.93 7.10 -16.98
N ASN A 90 -3.82 7.47 -15.70
CA ASN A 90 -2.85 6.85 -14.78
C ASN A 90 -3.18 5.38 -14.51
N VAL A 91 -4.46 5.05 -14.42
CA VAL A 91 -4.93 3.68 -14.24
C VAL A 91 -4.66 2.82 -15.49
N ARG A 92 -4.76 3.37 -16.70
CA ARG A 92 -4.38 2.66 -17.94
C ARG A 92 -2.90 2.27 -17.97
N HIS A 93 -2.02 3.15 -17.50
CA HIS A 93 -0.59 2.84 -17.37
C HIS A 93 -0.35 1.66 -16.40
N LEU A 94 -1.08 1.62 -15.29
CA LEU A 94 -1.00 0.53 -14.32
C LEU A 94 -1.48 -0.82 -14.91
N VAL A 95 -2.51 -0.81 -15.78
CA VAL A 95 -2.93 -2.02 -16.53
C VAL A 95 -1.80 -2.54 -17.42
N GLY A 96 -1.09 -1.64 -18.12
CA GLY A 96 0.09 -2.00 -18.91
C GLY A 96 1.17 -2.68 -18.06
N THR A 97 1.54 -2.03 -16.94
CA THR A 97 2.52 -2.58 -15.98
C THR A 97 2.15 -4.01 -15.52
N LEU A 98 0.88 -4.23 -15.19
CA LEU A 98 0.42 -5.56 -14.76
C LEU A 98 0.49 -6.60 -15.88
N ARG A 99 0.10 -6.24 -17.10
CA ARG A 99 0.16 -7.13 -18.26
C ARG A 99 1.60 -7.54 -18.60
N GLU A 100 2.55 -6.63 -18.42
CA GLU A 100 3.98 -6.86 -18.57
C GLU A 100 4.62 -7.68 -17.44
N GLY A 101 3.82 -8.13 -16.48
CA GLY A 101 4.29 -8.96 -15.36
C GLY A 101 4.84 -8.16 -14.19
N GLY A 102 4.45 -6.89 -14.05
CA GLY A 102 4.78 -6.06 -12.89
C GLY A 102 3.80 -6.20 -11.72
N PHE A 103 4.15 -5.57 -10.61
CA PHE A 103 3.30 -5.45 -9.42
C PHE A 103 2.76 -4.03 -9.30
N VAL A 104 1.50 -3.91 -8.87
CA VAL A 104 0.87 -2.62 -8.54
C VAL A 104 0.33 -2.66 -7.13
N GLY A 105 0.79 -1.74 -6.27
CA GLY A 105 0.32 -1.58 -4.90
C GLY A 105 -0.79 -0.52 -4.81
N MET A 106 -1.87 -0.82 -4.09
CA MET A 106 -3.00 0.10 -3.88
C MET A 106 -3.55 0.01 -2.47
N ALA A 107 -4.02 1.16 -1.94
CA ALA A 107 -4.90 1.16 -0.77
C ALA A 107 -6.31 0.76 -1.23
N LEU A 108 -6.85 -0.33 -0.69
CA LEU A 108 -8.14 -0.90 -1.10
C LEU A 108 -9.32 0.02 -0.76
N ASP A 109 -9.25 0.69 0.39
CA ASP A 109 -10.26 1.62 0.89
C ASP A 109 -10.06 3.07 0.41
N GLY A 110 -9.00 3.29 -0.38
CA GLY A 110 -8.70 4.60 -0.96
C GLY A 110 -8.31 5.66 0.07
N PRO A 111 -8.06 6.91 -0.36
CA PRO A 111 -7.53 7.96 0.52
C PRO A 111 -8.59 8.63 1.41
N ARG A 112 -9.88 8.39 1.16
CA ARG A 112 -11.00 9.04 1.86
C ARG A 112 -11.92 8.07 2.57
N GLY A 113 -11.61 6.76 2.52
CA GLY A 113 -12.44 5.74 3.14
C GLY A 113 -13.83 5.55 2.51
N PRO A 114 -14.77 4.96 3.25
CA PRO A 114 -14.63 4.50 4.62
C PRO A 114 -13.62 3.36 4.79
N ALA A 115 -13.02 3.26 5.99
CA ALA A 115 -12.01 2.27 6.31
C ALA A 115 -12.51 0.83 6.11
N LEU A 116 -11.60 -0.04 5.63
CA LEU A 116 -11.86 -1.47 5.43
C LEU A 116 -13.00 -1.78 4.44
N GLN A 117 -13.30 -0.88 3.52
CA GLN A 117 -14.25 -1.10 2.43
C GLN A 117 -13.54 -1.00 1.09
N VAL A 118 -13.56 -2.09 0.33
CA VAL A 118 -12.88 -2.17 -0.96
C VAL A 118 -13.53 -1.23 -1.97
N LYS A 119 -12.71 -0.40 -2.59
CA LYS A 119 -13.13 0.49 -3.67
C LYS A 119 -13.08 -0.22 -5.04
N PRO A 120 -13.96 0.14 -5.96
CA PRO A 120 -14.04 -0.51 -7.27
C PRO A 120 -12.75 -0.46 -8.09
N GLY A 121 -11.88 0.52 -7.85
CA GLY A 121 -10.68 0.75 -8.65
C GLY A 121 -9.68 -0.41 -8.62
N SER A 122 -9.48 -1.06 -7.49
CA SER A 122 -8.57 -2.20 -7.36
C SER A 122 -9.13 -3.46 -8.05
N LEU A 123 -10.42 -3.69 -7.92
CA LEU A 123 -11.13 -4.80 -8.59
C LEU A 123 -11.11 -4.61 -10.10
N TRP A 124 -11.45 -3.40 -10.57
CA TRP A 124 -11.40 -3.04 -11.97
C TRP A 124 -10.00 -3.23 -12.57
N LEU A 125 -8.95 -2.84 -11.84
CA LEU A 125 -7.57 -2.97 -12.29
C LEU A 125 -7.17 -4.44 -12.43
N ALA A 126 -7.52 -5.28 -11.47
CA ALA A 126 -7.29 -6.72 -11.52
C ALA A 126 -8.03 -7.36 -12.72
N GLU A 127 -9.31 -7.06 -12.87
CA GLU A 127 -10.14 -7.55 -13.99
C GLU A 127 -9.57 -7.14 -15.35
N LYS A 128 -9.29 -5.85 -15.56
CA LYS A 128 -8.81 -5.32 -16.85
C LYS A 128 -7.42 -5.77 -17.21
N SER A 129 -6.58 -6.08 -16.22
CA SER A 129 -5.24 -6.62 -16.46
C SER A 129 -5.23 -8.14 -16.63
N GLY A 130 -6.28 -8.86 -16.19
CA GLY A 130 -6.31 -10.32 -16.10
C GLY A 130 -5.34 -10.85 -15.05
N ARG A 131 -4.98 -10.05 -14.04
CA ARG A 131 -4.03 -10.40 -12.99
C ARG A 131 -4.73 -10.52 -11.63
N PRO A 132 -4.20 -11.37 -10.74
CA PRO A 132 -4.80 -11.55 -9.42
C PRO A 132 -4.77 -10.27 -8.58
N LEU A 133 -5.75 -10.15 -7.68
CA LEU A 133 -5.72 -9.22 -6.57
C LEU A 133 -5.28 -9.97 -5.31
N TRP A 134 -4.20 -9.51 -4.71
CA TRP A 134 -3.62 -10.04 -3.49
C TRP A 134 -3.95 -9.12 -2.32
N LEU A 135 -4.50 -9.66 -1.24
CA LEU A 135 -4.79 -8.92 -0.01
C LEU A 135 -3.66 -9.11 1.00
N THR A 136 -3.17 -8.02 1.58
CA THR A 136 -2.25 -8.06 2.72
C THR A 136 -3.02 -8.11 4.03
N ILE A 137 -2.70 -9.07 4.89
CA ILE A 137 -3.19 -9.17 6.25
C ILE A 137 -2.02 -8.94 7.18
N VAL A 138 -2.07 -7.88 7.96
CA VAL A 138 -0.94 -7.40 8.76
C VAL A 138 -1.18 -7.65 10.24
N ARG A 139 -0.19 -8.24 10.91
CA ARG A 139 -0.13 -8.37 12.37
C ARG A 139 1.10 -7.62 12.87
N TYR A 140 0.88 -6.73 13.79
CA TYR A 140 1.91 -5.85 14.32
C TYR A 140 2.41 -6.34 15.69
N GLY A 141 3.72 -6.21 15.90
CA GLY A 141 4.27 -6.18 17.23
C GLY A 141 3.95 -4.86 17.92
N ARG A 142 4.96 -4.15 18.45
CA ARG A 142 4.74 -2.86 19.13
C ARG A 142 4.37 -1.77 18.14
N HIS A 143 3.21 -1.15 18.35
CA HIS A 143 2.67 -0.08 17.50
C HIS A 143 1.75 0.86 18.28
N ILE A 144 1.42 1.99 17.67
CA ILE A 144 0.31 2.86 18.09
C ILE A 144 -0.69 2.99 16.95
N ARG A 145 -1.94 3.32 17.29
CA ARG A 145 -2.98 3.67 16.33
C ARG A 145 -3.32 5.15 16.46
N LEU A 146 -3.34 5.85 15.35
CA LEU A 146 -3.73 7.25 15.32
C LEU A 146 -5.26 7.34 15.34
N LYS A 147 -5.78 8.42 15.93
CA LYS A 147 -7.21 8.77 15.87
C LYS A 147 -7.54 9.42 14.53
N SER A 148 -7.36 8.69 13.43
CA SER A 148 -7.71 9.07 12.06
C SER A 148 -8.91 8.26 11.59
N TRP A 149 -9.49 8.63 10.43
CA TRP A 149 -10.64 7.93 9.85
C TRP A 149 -10.39 6.43 9.63
N ASP A 150 -9.12 6.05 9.37
CA ASP A 150 -8.64 4.70 9.08
C ASP A 150 -7.98 4.01 10.30
N ASN A 151 -7.84 4.69 11.45
CA ASN A 151 -7.04 4.20 12.58
C ASN A 151 -5.61 3.83 12.17
N PHE A 152 -4.95 4.71 11.42
CA PHE A 152 -3.63 4.49 10.84
C PHE A 152 -2.61 3.93 11.83
N VAL A 153 -1.94 2.85 11.44
CA VAL A 153 -1.00 2.13 12.31
C VAL A 153 0.42 2.64 12.12
N VAL A 154 1.02 3.04 13.22
CA VAL A 154 2.40 3.51 13.28
C VAL A 154 3.22 2.50 14.09
N PRO A 155 3.96 1.60 13.44
CA PRO A 155 4.79 0.62 14.13
C PRO A 155 6.01 1.29 14.76
N PHE A 156 6.43 0.85 15.95
CA PHE A 156 7.68 1.34 16.54
C PHE A 156 8.90 0.89 15.70
N PRO A 157 9.98 1.68 15.69
CA PRO A 157 11.24 1.24 15.06
C PRO A 157 11.67 -0.13 15.59
N LEU A 158 12.30 -0.93 14.73
CA LEU A 158 12.81 -2.27 15.04
C LEU A 158 11.75 -3.31 15.46
N THR A 159 10.45 -2.97 15.42
CA THR A 159 9.39 -3.94 15.74
C THR A 159 9.26 -5.00 14.65
N SER A 160 8.71 -6.15 15.05
CA SER A 160 8.37 -7.22 14.11
C SER A 160 6.98 -7.00 13.54
N ILE A 161 6.83 -7.27 12.25
CA ILE A 161 5.56 -7.21 11.52
C ILE A 161 5.42 -8.52 10.75
N ASP A 162 4.35 -9.27 10.99
CA ASP A 162 3.98 -10.43 10.19
C ASP A 162 2.95 -10.00 9.14
N ILE A 163 3.25 -10.28 7.87
CA ILE A 163 2.33 -10.01 6.75
C ILE A 163 2.04 -11.33 6.04
N GLU A 164 0.77 -11.67 5.98
CA GLU A 164 0.25 -12.78 5.22
C GLU A 164 -0.41 -12.24 3.95
N ILE A 165 -0.06 -12.81 2.80
CA ILE A 165 -0.70 -12.50 1.53
C ILE A 165 -1.75 -13.55 1.23
N LYS A 166 -2.95 -13.11 0.84
CA LYS A 166 -4.04 -14.01 0.41
C LYS A 166 -4.56 -13.58 -0.95
N TYR A 167 -5.06 -14.54 -1.71
CA TYR A 167 -5.86 -14.25 -2.90
C TYR A 167 -7.15 -13.56 -2.45
N PHE A 168 -7.45 -12.41 -3.05
CA PHE A 168 -8.69 -11.69 -2.75
C PHE A 168 -9.85 -12.30 -3.55
N CYS A 169 -10.83 -12.85 -2.85
CA CYS A 169 -12.09 -13.29 -3.43
C CYS A 169 -13.23 -12.43 -2.87
N GLN A 170 -14.01 -11.83 -3.74
CA GLN A 170 -15.10 -10.94 -3.35
C GLN A 170 -16.16 -11.60 -2.45
N LYS A 171 -16.24 -12.94 -2.44
CA LYS A 171 -17.13 -13.72 -1.56
C LYS A 171 -16.68 -13.73 -0.09
N ASP A 172 -15.43 -13.38 0.19
CA ASP A 172 -14.84 -13.46 1.54
C ASP A 172 -15.06 -12.20 2.38
N GLU A 173 -15.57 -11.10 1.81
CA GLU A 173 -15.77 -9.83 2.55
C GLU A 173 -16.71 -9.96 3.75
N SER A 174 -17.74 -10.80 3.66
CA SER A 174 -18.71 -10.98 4.75
C SER A 174 -18.18 -11.81 5.92
N THR A 175 -17.13 -12.60 5.72
CA THR A 175 -16.64 -13.58 6.70
C THR A 175 -15.40 -13.13 7.47
N GLN A 176 -14.55 -12.28 6.87
CA GLN A 176 -13.25 -11.93 7.47
C GLN A 176 -13.27 -10.71 8.38
N PHE A 177 -14.27 -9.84 8.30
CA PHE A 177 -14.31 -8.57 9.04
C PHE A 177 -15.44 -8.48 10.10
N GLY A 178 -16.25 -9.53 10.24
CA GLY A 178 -17.42 -9.60 11.13
C GLY A 178 -17.13 -10.08 12.56
N LYS A 179 -15.90 -10.43 12.93
CA LYS A 179 -15.58 -10.81 14.32
C LYS A 179 -14.63 -9.77 14.94
N LYS A 180 -15.24 -8.72 15.50
CA LYS A 180 -14.68 -8.02 16.66
C LYS A 180 -15.19 -8.75 17.89
N GLU A 181 -14.38 -9.51 18.55
CA GLU A 181 -14.43 -9.68 20.00
C GLU A 181 -13.46 -8.70 20.63
#